data_161075bdc044c5dcb59f56ba7e5de428
#
_entry.id   161075bdc044c5dcb59f56ba7e5de428
#
_cell.length_a   1.000
_cell.length_b   1.000
_cell.length_c   1.000
_cell.angle_alpha   90.00
_cell.angle_beta   90.00
_cell.angle_gamma   90.00
#
_symmetry.space_group_name_H-M   'P 1'
#
loop_
_entity.id
_entity.type
_entity.pdbx_description
1 polymer ?
#
loop_
_entity_poly.entity_id
_entity_poly.type
_entity_poly.pdbx_seq_one_letter_code
_entity_poly.pdbx_strand_id
1 'polypeptide(L)'
;YTAVVFTSRHAIDNYFNLAREMRITIPETMKYFCVTETIALYIQKYVQYRKRKVFFGNTGKIDSLLPTMVKHKDERYLVPMSSVNNGSVSAVLSAKKLNFTECVMFRTVSNDFTDEEVKSFDYDMLVFFSPAGINALTKNFPDFKQDDLRIATFGPSTAKAVVDAGLRLDLEAPSKEFPSMTGALRHYLE
;
A
#
# COMPACT_ATOMS: atom_id res chain seq x y z
N TYR A 1 -5.84 23.05 4.20
CA TYR A 1 -6.66 21.86 3.93
C TYR A 1 -7.67 21.69 5.04
N THR A 2 -8.82 21.14 4.69
CA THR A 2 -9.93 20.89 5.62
C THR A 2 -10.25 19.40 5.75
N ALA A 3 -9.70 18.60 4.84
CA ALA A 3 -9.84 17.16 4.84
C ALA A 3 -8.54 16.45 4.39
N VAL A 4 -8.33 15.22 4.85
CA VAL A 4 -7.21 14.36 4.44
C VAL A 4 -7.76 13.02 3.96
N VAL A 5 -7.20 12.50 2.85
CA VAL A 5 -7.54 11.19 2.29
C VAL A 5 -6.44 10.20 2.60
N PHE A 6 -6.77 9.11 3.29
CA PHE A 6 -5.82 8.06 3.63
C PHE A 6 -6.10 6.77 2.88
N THR A 7 -5.10 6.31 2.13
CA THR A 7 -5.14 5.06 1.37
C THR A 7 -4.40 3.92 2.08
N SER A 8 -3.61 4.22 3.12
CA SER A 8 -2.85 3.23 3.88
C SER A 8 -2.56 3.70 5.30
N ARG A 9 -2.18 2.76 6.19
CA ARG A 9 -1.68 3.09 7.54
C ARG A 9 -0.38 3.88 7.48
N HIS A 10 0.50 3.58 6.53
CA HIS A 10 1.74 4.34 6.32
C HIS A 10 1.48 5.80 5.99
N ALA A 11 0.45 6.09 5.20
CA ALA A 11 0.05 7.47 4.92
C ALA A 11 -0.40 8.20 6.19
N ILE A 12 -1.12 7.52 7.10
CA ILE A 12 -1.51 8.07 8.40
C ILE A 12 -0.27 8.35 9.25
N ASP A 13 0.58 7.34 9.46
CA ASP A 13 1.78 7.49 10.31
C ASP A 13 2.68 8.62 9.82
N ASN A 14 2.94 8.68 8.51
CA ASN A 14 3.81 9.74 7.95
C ASN A 14 3.16 11.13 8.02
N TYR A 15 1.86 11.25 7.77
CA TYR A 15 1.16 12.53 7.90
C TYR A 15 1.26 13.10 9.32
N PHE A 16 0.94 12.30 10.34
CA PHE A 16 0.98 12.77 11.73
C PHE A 16 2.40 12.97 12.25
N ASN A 17 3.35 12.10 11.85
CA ASN A 17 4.75 12.27 12.23
C ASN A 17 5.34 13.54 11.62
N LEU A 18 5.12 13.79 10.33
CA LEU A 18 5.59 14.99 9.66
C LEU A 18 4.97 16.26 10.25
N ALA A 19 3.66 16.24 10.54
CA ALA A 19 3.00 17.37 11.21
C ALA A 19 3.63 17.66 12.57
N ARG A 20 3.97 16.64 13.36
CA ARG A 20 4.66 16.78 14.65
C ARG A 20 6.06 17.33 14.48
N GLU A 21 6.85 16.80 13.55
CA GLU A 21 8.22 17.26 13.25
C GLU A 21 8.25 18.72 12.82
N MET A 22 7.29 19.12 11.98
CA MET A 22 7.14 20.49 11.49
C MET A 22 6.41 21.40 12.50
N ARG A 23 6.01 20.88 13.67
CA ARG A 23 5.24 21.62 14.70
C ARG A 23 3.94 22.20 14.17
N ILE A 24 3.29 21.51 13.23
CA ILE A 24 1.99 21.92 12.68
C ILE A 24 0.88 21.37 13.57
N THR A 25 0.04 22.28 14.08
CA THR A 25 -1.17 21.90 14.80
C THR A 25 -2.27 21.56 13.81
N ILE A 26 -2.73 20.29 13.86
CA ILE A 26 -3.84 19.82 13.02
C ILE A 26 -5.15 20.32 13.64
N PRO A 27 -5.98 21.07 12.90
CA PRO A 27 -7.22 21.61 13.44
C PRO A 27 -8.18 20.51 13.90
N GLU A 28 -8.87 20.71 15.01
CA GLU A 28 -9.91 19.76 15.46
C GLU A 28 -11.05 19.58 14.45
N THR A 29 -11.23 20.54 13.55
CA THR A 29 -12.24 20.49 12.48
C THR A 29 -11.85 19.58 11.34
N MET A 30 -10.58 19.14 11.25
CA MET A 30 -10.08 18.28 10.17
C MET A 30 -10.96 17.04 9.99
N LYS A 31 -11.30 16.75 8.74
CA LYS A 31 -12.04 15.55 8.36
C LYS A 31 -11.09 14.52 7.73
N TYR A 32 -11.40 13.25 7.91
CA TYR A 32 -10.58 12.14 7.45
C TYR A 32 -11.40 11.19 6.59
N PHE A 33 -10.89 10.90 5.39
CA PHE A 33 -11.50 10.01 4.42
C PHE A 33 -10.58 8.81 4.20
N CYS A 34 -11.02 7.62 4.55
CA CYS A 34 -10.20 6.41 4.55
C CYS A 34 -10.77 5.37 3.59
N VAL A 35 -9.93 4.69 2.82
CA VAL A 35 -10.40 3.72 1.82
C VAL A 35 -11.02 2.46 2.45
N THR A 36 -10.75 2.18 3.75
CA THR A 36 -11.37 1.09 4.51
C THR A 36 -11.66 1.49 5.95
N GLU A 37 -12.56 0.77 6.60
CA GLU A 37 -12.85 0.93 8.04
C GLU A 37 -11.60 0.66 8.90
N THR A 38 -10.81 -0.36 8.56
CA THR A 38 -9.58 -0.70 9.29
C THR A 38 -8.58 0.46 9.31
N ILE A 39 -8.45 1.19 8.19
CA ILE A 39 -7.62 2.40 8.10
C ILE A 39 -8.25 3.53 8.91
N ALA A 40 -9.58 3.69 8.86
CA ALA A 40 -10.29 4.70 9.62
C ALA A 40 -10.13 4.49 11.14
N LEU A 41 -10.21 3.26 11.61
CA LEU A 41 -10.00 2.94 13.02
C LEU A 41 -8.54 3.17 13.46
N TYR A 42 -7.58 3.00 12.56
CA TYR A 42 -6.17 3.23 12.87
C TYR A 42 -5.84 4.69 13.22
N ILE A 43 -6.66 5.65 12.77
CA ILE A 43 -6.49 7.08 13.11
C ILE A 43 -6.54 7.32 14.63
N GLN A 44 -7.19 6.44 15.40
CA GLN A 44 -7.28 6.55 16.86
C GLN A 44 -5.92 6.59 17.57
N LYS A 45 -4.88 6.10 16.90
CA LYS A 45 -3.49 6.22 17.39
C LYS A 45 -3.05 7.68 17.55
N TYR A 46 -3.66 8.61 16.82
CA TYR A 46 -3.21 10.01 16.72
C TYR A 46 -4.25 11.02 17.16
N VAL A 47 -5.53 10.74 16.92
CA VAL A 47 -6.63 11.67 17.23
C VAL A 47 -7.84 10.92 17.79
N GLN A 48 -8.66 11.63 18.55
CA GLN A 48 -9.92 11.06 19.03
C GLN A 48 -10.85 10.78 17.86
N TYR A 49 -11.27 9.51 17.71
CA TYR A 49 -12.22 9.11 16.68
C TYR A 49 -13.59 9.74 16.91
N ARG A 50 -14.09 10.42 15.88
CA ARG A 50 -15.44 11.03 15.89
C ARG A 50 -16.14 10.68 14.59
N LYS A 51 -17.23 9.91 14.65
CA LYS A 51 -18.02 9.46 13.49
C LYS A 51 -18.37 10.56 12.49
N ARG A 52 -18.62 11.77 12.97
CA ARG A 52 -18.94 12.95 12.13
C ARG A 52 -17.76 13.50 11.32
N LYS A 53 -16.53 13.06 11.60
CA LYS A 53 -15.30 13.57 10.97
C LYS A 53 -14.51 12.48 10.26
N VAL A 54 -14.81 11.21 10.49
CA VAL A 54 -14.11 10.08 9.92
C VAL A 54 -15.06 9.29 9.04
N PHE A 55 -14.75 9.26 7.75
CA PHE A 55 -15.53 8.59 6.72
C PHE A 55 -14.70 7.46 6.11
N PHE A 56 -15.32 6.36 5.73
CA PHE A 56 -14.58 5.26 5.14
C PHE A 56 -15.37 4.54 4.04
N GLY A 57 -14.60 3.95 3.12
CA GLY A 57 -15.09 3.05 2.09
C GLY A 57 -14.99 1.59 2.54
N ASN A 58 -15.37 0.67 1.65
CA ASN A 58 -15.43 -0.76 1.93
C ASN A 58 -14.59 -1.64 0.98
N THR A 59 -14.02 -1.07 -0.08
CA THR A 59 -13.33 -1.85 -1.12
C THR A 59 -11.81 -1.71 -1.10
N GLY A 60 -11.26 -0.84 -0.25
CA GLY A 60 -9.84 -0.48 -0.28
C GLY A 60 -9.43 0.42 -1.46
N LYS A 61 -10.37 0.76 -2.34
CA LYS A 61 -10.19 1.68 -3.46
C LYS A 61 -10.87 3.01 -3.19
N ILE A 62 -10.32 4.09 -3.77
CA ILE A 62 -10.86 5.44 -3.63
C ILE A 62 -12.29 5.57 -4.15
N ASP A 63 -12.67 4.76 -5.13
CA ASP A 63 -13.99 4.78 -5.75
C ASP A 63 -15.12 4.62 -4.73
N SER A 64 -14.92 3.79 -3.71
CA SER A 64 -15.93 3.57 -2.65
C SER A 64 -16.15 4.78 -1.75
N LEU A 65 -15.21 5.72 -1.71
CA LEU A 65 -15.31 6.99 -0.98
C LEU A 65 -15.99 8.11 -1.77
N LEU A 66 -16.00 8.03 -3.11
CA LEU A 66 -16.48 9.11 -3.96
C LEU A 66 -17.88 9.61 -3.62
N PRO A 67 -18.90 8.74 -3.37
CA PRO A 67 -20.23 9.22 -3.02
C PRO A 67 -20.23 10.12 -1.78
N THR A 68 -19.36 9.80 -0.81
CA THR A 68 -19.23 10.59 0.41
C THR A 68 -18.42 11.86 0.15
N MET A 69 -17.32 11.78 -0.60
CA MET A 69 -16.49 12.95 -0.94
C MET A 69 -17.26 13.98 -1.76
N VAL A 70 -18.11 13.55 -2.71
CA VAL A 70 -18.96 14.44 -3.49
C VAL A 70 -19.97 15.20 -2.62
N LYS A 71 -20.49 14.57 -1.55
CA LYS A 71 -21.32 15.27 -0.55
C LYS A 71 -20.54 16.33 0.24
N HIS A 72 -19.22 16.20 0.27
CA HIS A 72 -18.28 17.10 0.94
C HIS A 72 -17.39 17.83 -0.07
N LYS A 73 -17.92 18.20 -1.24
CA LYS A 73 -17.17 18.82 -2.36
C LYS A 73 -16.51 20.15 -2.02
N ASP A 74 -16.98 20.82 -0.98
CA ASP A 74 -16.44 22.13 -0.54
C ASP A 74 -15.15 21.97 0.30
N GLU A 75 -14.78 20.72 0.66
CA GLU A 75 -13.54 20.47 1.38
C GLU A 75 -12.31 20.60 0.44
N ARG A 76 -11.20 21.04 1.04
CA ARG A 76 -9.89 21.02 0.39
C ARG A 76 -9.13 19.78 0.85
N TYR A 77 -9.04 18.79 -0.02
CA TYR A 77 -8.47 17.50 0.29
C TYR A 77 -6.95 17.51 0.16
N LEU A 78 -6.25 17.05 1.17
CA LEU A 78 -4.84 16.64 1.09
C LEU A 78 -4.78 15.12 0.92
N VAL A 79 -3.96 14.66 -0.01
CA VAL A 79 -3.77 13.23 -0.29
C VAL A 79 -2.31 12.85 -0.04
N PRO A 80 -1.97 12.41 1.20
CA PRO A 80 -0.65 11.87 1.50
C PRO A 80 -0.39 10.58 0.72
N MET A 81 0.74 10.49 0.05
CA MET A 81 1.09 9.33 -0.78
C MET A 81 2.56 8.98 -0.73
N SER A 82 2.88 7.78 -1.22
CA SER A 82 4.25 7.34 -1.47
C SER A 82 4.81 7.98 -2.74
N SER A 83 6.13 8.04 -2.85
CA SER A 83 6.82 8.40 -4.09
C SER A 83 6.51 7.44 -5.25
N VAL A 84 6.13 6.20 -4.94
CA VAL A 84 5.65 5.21 -5.93
C VAL A 84 4.14 5.33 -6.01
N ASN A 85 3.66 6.08 -6.99
CA ASN A 85 2.24 6.36 -7.21
C ASN A 85 1.93 6.17 -8.71
N ASN A 86 0.82 5.49 -8.99
CA ASN A 86 0.35 5.21 -10.35
C ASN A 86 -0.67 6.24 -10.87
N GLY A 87 -0.89 7.34 -10.16
CA GLY A 87 -1.83 8.39 -10.53
C GLY A 87 -3.32 8.01 -10.48
N SER A 88 -3.65 6.81 -9.99
CA SER A 88 -5.04 6.32 -9.99
C SER A 88 -5.96 7.16 -9.11
N VAL A 89 -5.47 7.67 -7.98
CA VAL A 89 -6.25 8.49 -7.04
C VAL A 89 -6.55 9.85 -7.66
N SER A 90 -5.55 10.53 -8.21
CA SER A 90 -5.73 11.84 -8.84
C SER A 90 -6.66 11.79 -10.04
N ALA A 91 -6.57 10.76 -10.87
CA ALA A 91 -7.48 10.59 -12.01
C ALA A 91 -8.95 10.51 -11.57
N VAL A 92 -9.22 9.74 -10.52
CA VAL A 92 -10.57 9.53 -9.98
C VAL A 92 -11.12 10.82 -9.33
N LEU A 93 -10.31 11.52 -8.52
CA LEU A 93 -10.72 12.77 -7.86
C LEU A 93 -10.93 13.91 -8.87
N SER A 94 -10.06 14.02 -9.88
CA SER A 94 -10.19 15.01 -10.98
C SER A 94 -11.45 14.78 -11.78
N ALA A 95 -11.80 13.54 -12.12
CA ALA A 95 -13.03 13.22 -12.84
C ALA A 95 -14.30 13.68 -12.08
N LYS A 96 -14.24 13.79 -10.75
CA LYS A 96 -15.33 14.32 -9.90
C LYS A 96 -15.20 15.82 -9.59
N LYS A 97 -14.20 16.50 -10.17
CA LYS A 97 -13.92 17.93 -9.96
C LYS A 97 -13.78 18.31 -8.47
N LEU A 98 -13.20 17.43 -7.68
CA LEU A 98 -12.91 17.68 -6.26
C LEU A 98 -11.65 18.54 -6.15
N ASN A 99 -11.61 19.41 -5.14
CA ASN A 99 -10.45 20.25 -4.85
C ASN A 99 -9.45 19.44 -3.99
N PHE A 100 -8.37 18.95 -4.59
CA PHE A 100 -7.38 18.14 -3.89
C PHE A 100 -5.95 18.51 -4.27
N THR A 101 -5.02 18.17 -3.38
CA THR A 101 -3.57 18.24 -3.60
C THR A 101 -2.94 16.92 -3.18
N GLU A 102 -2.18 16.32 -4.04
CA GLU A 102 -1.31 15.18 -3.73
C GLU A 102 -0.03 15.67 -3.06
N CYS A 103 0.42 14.96 -2.03
CA CYS A 103 1.66 15.27 -1.35
C CYS A 103 2.44 13.99 -1.09
N VAL A 104 3.62 13.87 -1.68
CA VAL A 104 4.55 12.77 -1.40
C VAL A 104 5.14 12.99 0.00
N MET A 105 4.73 12.18 0.97
CA MET A 105 5.14 12.29 2.37
C MET A 105 6.10 11.17 2.79
N PHE A 106 6.24 10.11 1.97
CA PHE A 106 7.16 9.00 2.25
C PHE A 106 7.64 8.35 0.97
N ARG A 107 8.76 7.67 1.07
CA ARG A 107 9.33 6.93 -0.04
C ARG A 107 9.35 5.44 0.30
N THR A 108 8.91 4.64 -0.65
CA THR A 108 9.20 3.21 -0.63
C THR A 108 10.59 3.04 -1.23
N VAL A 109 11.54 2.58 -0.43
CA VAL A 109 12.89 2.30 -0.86
C VAL A 109 13.13 0.79 -0.77
N SER A 110 13.88 0.26 -1.72
CA SER A 110 14.43 -1.09 -1.61
C SER A 110 15.67 -0.97 -0.70
N ASN A 111 15.72 -1.77 0.36
CA ASN A 111 16.97 -1.96 1.06
C ASN A 111 17.90 -2.79 0.18
N ASP A 112 19.11 -2.33 0.01
CA ASP A 112 20.15 -3.14 -0.61
C ASP A 112 20.67 -4.12 0.45
N PHE A 113 20.83 -5.37 0.05
CA PHE A 113 21.41 -6.38 0.93
C PHE A 113 22.91 -6.09 1.15
N THR A 114 23.39 -6.32 2.36
CA THR A 114 24.80 -6.35 2.66
C THR A 114 25.45 -7.59 2.04
N ASP A 115 26.78 -7.56 1.86
CA ASP A 115 27.53 -8.73 1.36
C ASP A 115 27.33 -9.99 2.24
N GLU A 116 27.11 -9.80 3.54
CA GLU A 116 26.82 -10.88 4.49
C GLU A 116 25.42 -11.48 4.27
N GLU A 117 24.41 -10.63 4.06
CA GLU A 117 23.05 -11.07 3.76
C GLU A 117 22.98 -11.77 2.40
N VAL A 118 23.73 -11.28 1.40
CA VAL A 118 23.83 -11.94 0.10
C VAL A 118 24.46 -13.35 0.23
N LYS A 119 25.50 -13.49 1.02
CA LYS A 119 26.18 -14.80 1.25
C LYS A 119 25.31 -15.77 2.07
N SER A 120 24.46 -15.26 2.96
CA SER A 120 23.56 -16.05 3.77
C SER A 120 22.19 -16.27 3.14
N PHE A 121 22.02 -15.90 1.86
CA PHE A 121 20.77 -16.08 1.12
C PHE A 121 20.57 -17.55 0.75
N ASP A 122 20.07 -18.33 1.70
CA ASP A 122 19.84 -19.77 1.62
C ASP A 122 18.38 -20.05 2.03
N TYR A 123 17.47 -19.99 1.09
CA TYR A 123 16.04 -20.17 1.29
C TYR A 123 15.48 -21.20 0.31
N ASP A 124 14.56 -22.03 0.77
CA ASP A 124 13.84 -22.98 -0.08
C ASP A 124 12.72 -22.31 -0.88
N MET A 125 12.19 -21.19 -0.38
CA MET A 125 11.09 -20.48 -1.02
C MET A 125 11.14 -18.97 -0.73
N LEU A 126 10.84 -18.17 -1.75
CA LEU A 126 10.59 -16.74 -1.65
C LEU A 126 9.11 -16.43 -1.84
N VAL A 127 8.56 -15.58 -0.96
CA VAL A 127 7.15 -15.18 -1.02
C VAL A 127 7.06 -13.68 -1.28
N PHE A 128 6.46 -13.30 -2.40
CA PHE A 128 6.34 -11.91 -2.82
C PHE A 128 4.89 -11.41 -2.72
N PHE A 129 4.71 -10.23 -2.14
CA PHE A 129 3.42 -9.56 -2.00
C PHE A 129 3.27 -8.34 -2.91
N SER A 130 4.30 -8.00 -3.68
CA SER A 130 4.25 -6.88 -4.62
C SER A 130 5.31 -7.03 -5.73
N PRO A 131 5.09 -6.42 -6.92
CA PRO A 131 6.09 -6.37 -7.98
C PRO A 131 7.43 -5.72 -7.55
N ALA A 132 7.38 -4.79 -6.58
CA ALA A 132 8.58 -4.15 -6.04
C ALA A 132 9.55 -5.16 -5.39
N GLY A 133 9.03 -6.25 -4.80
CA GLY A 133 9.86 -7.32 -4.25
C GLY A 133 10.66 -8.05 -5.33
N ILE A 134 10.07 -8.30 -6.49
CA ILE A 134 10.77 -8.92 -7.64
C ILE A 134 11.86 -8.00 -8.16
N ASN A 135 11.57 -6.70 -8.30
CA ASN A 135 12.55 -5.71 -8.70
C ASN A 135 13.73 -5.61 -7.70
N ALA A 136 13.43 -5.73 -6.40
CA ALA A 136 14.45 -5.76 -5.36
C ALA A 136 15.34 -7.01 -5.47
N LEU A 137 14.74 -8.19 -5.72
CA LEU A 137 15.50 -9.44 -5.94
C LEU A 137 16.46 -9.27 -7.11
N THR A 138 15.96 -8.89 -8.29
CA THR A 138 16.78 -8.77 -9.50
C THR A 138 17.83 -7.67 -9.38
N LYS A 139 17.57 -6.60 -8.61
CA LYS A 139 18.55 -5.54 -8.34
C LYS A 139 19.70 -6.02 -7.45
N ASN A 140 19.36 -6.72 -6.35
CA ASN A 140 20.35 -7.19 -5.39
C ASN A 140 21.11 -8.43 -5.86
N PHE A 141 20.52 -9.20 -6.75
CA PHE A 141 21.09 -10.43 -7.31
C PHE A 141 21.01 -10.39 -8.83
N PRO A 142 21.90 -9.64 -9.53
CA PRO A 142 21.84 -9.51 -11.00
C PRO A 142 21.99 -10.85 -11.74
N ASP A 143 22.76 -11.76 -11.14
CA ASP A 143 23.02 -13.11 -11.68
C ASP A 143 22.15 -14.18 -11.03
N PHE A 144 21.00 -13.80 -10.47
CA PHE A 144 20.10 -14.72 -9.77
C PHE A 144 19.67 -15.87 -10.67
N LYS A 145 19.92 -17.06 -10.20
CA LYS A 145 19.40 -18.31 -10.80
C LYS A 145 18.44 -18.93 -9.81
N GLN A 146 17.24 -19.23 -10.28
CA GLN A 146 16.21 -19.77 -9.41
C GLN A 146 16.46 -21.23 -9.02
N ASP A 147 17.02 -22.04 -9.94
CA ASP A 147 17.27 -23.46 -9.75
C ASP A 147 16.08 -24.17 -9.05
N ASP A 148 16.30 -24.79 -7.88
CA ASP A 148 15.26 -25.46 -7.09
C ASP A 148 14.50 -24.54 -6.14
N LEU A 149 14.89 -23.26 -6.01
CA LEU A 149 14.22 -22.29 -5.17
C LEU A 149 12.81 -22.01 -5.69
N ARG A 150 11.82 -22.08 -4.81
CA ARG A 150 10.41 -21.89 -5.15
C ARG A 150 10.00 -20.44 -4.98
N ILE A 151 9.10 -19.97 -5.85
CA ILE A 151 8.55 -18.61 -5.78
C ILE A 151 7.05 -18.67 -5.63
N ALA A 152 6.57 -18.03 -4.55
CA ALA A 152 5.15 -17.81 -4.29
C ALA A 152 4.80 -16.32 -4.41
N THR A 153 3.61 -16.01 -4.93
CA THR A 153 3.15 -14.62 -5.09
C THR A 153 1.75 -14.41 -4.55
N PHE A 154 1.50 -13.21 -4.05
CA PHE A 154 0.17 -12.76 -3.68
C PHE A 154 -0.30 -11.64 -4.61
N GLY A 155 -1.32 -11.95 -5.40
CA GLY A 155 -1.96 -11.05 -6.35
C GLY A 155 -1.42 -11.14 -7.78
N PRO A 156 -2.29 -10.95 -8.79
CA PRO A 156 -1.97 -11.19 -10.20
C PRO A 156 -0.90 -10.26 -10.76
N SER A 157 -0.78 -9.03 -10.24
CA SER A 157 0.28 -8.10 -10.65
C SER A 157 1.67 -8.57 -10.20
N THR A 158 1.76 -9.22 -9.03
CA THR A 158 3.00 -9.80 -8.52
C THR A 158 3.36 -11.07 -9.31
N ALA A 159 2.37 -11.92 -9.58
CA ALA A 159 2.54 -13.12 -10.42
C ALA A 159 3.07 -12.74 -11.80
N LYS A 160 2.46 -11.73 -12.43
CA LYS A 160 2.92 -11.22 -13.72
C LYS A 160 4.38 -10.73 -13.67
N ALA A 161 4.78 -10.02 -12.62
CA ALA A 161 6.14 -9.50 -12.47
C ALA A 161 7.18 -10.62 -12.36
N VAL A 162 6.86 -11.77 -11.75
CA VAL A 162 7.73 -12.97 -11.71
C VAL A 162 7.95 -13.49 -13.12
N VAL A 163 6.88 -13.66 -13.89
CA VAL A 163 6.94 -14.16 -15.28
C VAL A 163 7.70 -13.18 -16.18
N ASP A 164 7.42 -11.87 -16.06
CA ASP A 164 8.09 -10.83 -16.84
C ASP A 164 9.61 -10.77 -16.53
N ALA A 165 10.02 -11.17 -15.33
CA ALA A 165 11.42 -11.30 -14.92
C ALA A 165 12.08 -12.61 -15.39
N GLY A 166 11.37 -13.47 -16.12
CA GLY A 166 11.86 -14.77 -16.61
C GLY A 166 12.00 -15.83 -15.53
N LEU A 167 11.35 -15.64 -14.37
CA LEU A 167 11.38 -16.57 -13.24
C LEU A 167 10.18 -17.53 -13.28
N ARG A 168 10.38 -18.73 -12.69
CA ARG A 168 9.32 -19.73 -12.55
C ARG A 168 8.42 -19.35 -11.37
N LEU A 169 7.11 -19.32 -11.60
CA LEU A 169 6.11 -19.15 -10.56
C LEU A 169 5.61 -20.51 -10.09
N ASP A 170 5.81 -20.84 -8.82
CA ASP A 170 5.46 -22.14 -8.26
C ASP A 170 4.12 -22.11 -7.52
N LEU A 171 3.75 -20.97 -6.90
CA LEU A 171 2.49 -20.81 -6.16
C LEU A 171 1.91 -19.41 -6.34
N GLU A 172 0.62 -19.34 -6.69
CA GLU A 172 -0.11 -18.07 -6.78
C GLU A 172 -1.30 -18.05 -5.81
N ALA A 173 -1.41 -16.97 -5.04
CA ALA A 173 -2.57 -16.64 -4.22
C ALA A 173 -2.96 -15.16 -4.46
N PRO A 174 -4.21 -14.73 -4.20
CA PRO A 174 -5.33 -15.56 -3.78
C PRO A 174 -5.90 -16.40 -4.93
N SER A 175 -6.39 -17.57 -4.61
CA SER A 175 -7.19 -18.41 -5.51
C SER A 175 -8.60 -18.61 -4.94
N LYS A 176 -9.49 -19.26 -5.70
CA LYS A 176 -10.83 -19.61 -5.21
C LYS A 176 -10.77 -20.53 -3.99
N GLU A 177 -9.80 -21.41 -3.96
CA GLU A 177 -9.60 -22.41 -2.92
C GLU A 177 -8.82 -21.82 -1.73
N PHE A 178 -7.81 -20.99 -2.01
CA PHE A 178 -6.94 -20.39 -1.00
C PHE A 178 -6.94 -18.87 -1.10
N PRO A 179 -7.85 -18.18 -0.38
CA PRO A 179 -7.96 -16.72 -0.44
C PRO A 179 -6.84 -16.00 0.32
N SER A 180 -5.96 -16.72 1.03
CA SER A 180 -4.81 -16.18 1.76
C SER A 180 -3.52 -16.90 1.40
N MET A 181 -2.39 -16.18 1.47
CA MET A 181 -1.06 -16.78 1.24
C MET A 181 -0.76 -17.88 2.27
N THR A 182 -1.13 -17.67 3.53
CA THR A 182 -0.90 -18.68 4.59
C THR A 182 -1.68 -19.97 4.35
N GLY A 183 -2.90 -19.88 3.83
CA GLY A 183 -3.68 -21.06 3.44
C GLY A 183 -3.08 -21.80 2.26
N ALA A 184 -2.66 -21.04 1.24
CA ALA A 184 -2.01 -21.60 0.05
C ALA A 184 -0.68 -22.28 0.40
N LEU A 185 0.16 -21.64 1.23
CA LEU A 185 1.44 -22.22 1.67
C LEU A 185 1.26 -23.50 2.48
N ARG A 186 0.29 -23.52 3.40
CA ARG A 186 0.01 -24.74 4.18
C ARG A 186 -0.26 -25.92 3.26
N HIS A 187 -1.18 -25.76 2.30
CA HIS A 187 -1.54 -26.82 1.37
C HIS A 187 -0.37 -27.24 0.44
N TYR A 188 0.46 -26.27 0.05
CA TYR A 188 1.59 -26.53 -0.85
C TYR A 188 2.74 -27.27 -0.17
N LEU A 189 2.89 -27.13 1.16
CA LEU A 189 3.99 -27.71 1.94
C LEU A 189 3.60 -29.03 2.64
N GLU A 190 2.30 -29.35 2.73
CA GLU A 190 1.78 -30.66 3.19
C GLU A 190 1.81 -31.70 2.07
#